data_bdd5c7efa0a34ce91e4c4efb3ad68d3d
#
_entry.id   bdd5c7efa0a34ce91e4c4efb3ad68d3d
#
_cell.length_a   1.000
_cell.length_b   1.000
_cell.length_c   1.000
_cell.angle_alpha   90.00
_cell.angle_beta   90.00
_cell.angle_gamma   90.00
#
_symmetry.space_group_name_H-M   'P 1'
#
loop_
_entity.id
_entity.type
_entity.pdbx_description
1 polymer ?
#
loop_
_entity_poly.entity_id
_entity_poly.type
_entity_poly.pdbx_seq_one_letter_code
_entity_poly.pdbx_strand_id
1 'polypeptide(L)'
;MKVIVDTSVWVDHFKKRNDALIALLQLDRALTHPMVLAELACGTPPAPRARTLGDIGLFEAPNQASVPEILQFIEVEQLHGLGCGLVDVALLASTLITPGAQLWTLDKRLAALAERFGVRYLPQLH
;
A
#
# COMPACT_ATOMS: atom_id res chain seq x y z
N MET A 1 14.13 2.62 6.44
CA MET A 1 13.21 1.87 5.57
C MET A 1 11.78 2.30 5.84
N LYS A 2 11.04 2.59 4.79
CA LYS A 2 9.62 2.98 4.87
C LYS A 2 8.76 1.90 4.20
N VAL A 3 7.50 1.79 4.62
CA VAL A 3 6.59 0.77 4.13
C VAL A 3 5.31 1.41 3.62
N ILE A 4 4.99 1.18 2.35
CA ILE A 4 3.69 1.54 1.80
C ILE A 4 2.68 0.49 2.26
N VAL A 5 1.64 0.92 2.96
CA VAL A 5 0.63 0.04 3.54
C VAL A 5 -0.56 -0.01 2.59
N ASP A 6 -0.83 -1.20 2.04
CA ASP A 6 -1.97 -1.42 1.15
C ASP A 6 -3.30 -1.32 1.91
N THR A 7 -4.35 -1.02 1.17
CA THR A 7 -5.72 -0.98 1.68
C THR A 7 -6.10 -2.25 2.44
N SER A 8 -5.68 -3.42 1.95
CA SER A 8 -5.99 -4.72 2.59
C SER A 8 -5.50 -4.79 4.03
N VAL A 9 -4.34 -4.21 4.33
CA VAL A 9 -3.77 -4.20 5.68
C VAL A 9 -4.59 -3.30 6.60
N TRP A 10 -4.97 -2.11 6.12
CA TRP A 10 -5.83 -1.20 6.89
C TRP A 10 -7.19 -1.82 7.19
N VAL A 11 -7.81 -2.46 6.19
CA VAL A 11 -9.11 -3.13 6.36
C VAL A 11 -9.01 -4.27 7.37
N ASP A 12 -7.93 -5.05 7.33
CA ASP A 12 -7.65 -6.09 8.31
C ASP A 12 -7.58 -5.50 9.74
N HIS A 13 -6.85 -4.40 9.89
CA HIS A 13 -6.72 -3.69 11.17
C HIS A 13 -8.07 -3.17 11.68
N PHE A 14 -8.93 -2.69 10.79
CA PHE A 14 -10.25 -2.21 11.18
C PHE A 14 -11.16 -3.33 11.69
N LYS A 15 -10.99 -4.53 11.15
CA LYS A 15 -11.76 -5.71 11.58
C LYS A 15 -11.21 -6.32 12.85
N LYS A 16 -9.90 -6.44 12.92
CA LYS A 16 -9.20 -7.01 14.05
C LYS A 16 -7.83 -6.36 14.16
N ARG A 17 -7.56 -5.74 15.30
CA ARG A 17 -6.31 -5.04 15.57
C ARG A 17 -5.09 -5.78 15.00
N ASN A 18 -4.31 -5.08 14.19
CA ASN A 18 -3.07 -5.57 13.59
C ASN A 18 -1.89 -4.96 14.33
N ASP A 19 -1.25 -5.72 15.21
CA ASP A 19 -0.15 -5.23 16.05
C ASP A 19 1.10 -4.89 15.22
N ALA A 20 1.34 -5.59 14.13
CA ALA A 20 2.45 -5.29 13.24
C ALA A 20 2.29 -3.92 12.57
N LEU A 21 1.05 -3.56 12.20
CA LEU A 21 0.76 -2.23 11.67
C LEU A 21 0.97 -1.16 12.75
N ILE A 22 0.47 -1.39 13.95
CA ILE A 22 0.66 -0.45 15.05
C ILE A 22 2.14 -0.19 15.30
N ALA A 23 2.97 -1.22 15.28
CA ALA A 23 4.41 -1.08 15.46
C ALA A 23 5.04 -0.18 14.38
N LEU A 24 4.63 -0.35 13.10
CA LEU A 24 5.09 0.53 12.03
C LEU A 24 4.68 1.98 12.23
N LEU A 25 3.43 2.19 12.65
CA LEU A 25 2.91 3.54 12.91
C LEU A 25 3.67 4.22 14.03
N GLN A 26 3.96 3.50 15.12
CA GLN A 26 4.71 4.02 16.26
C GLN A 26 6.15 4.38 15.89
N LEU A 27 6.74 3.67 14.94
CA LEU A 27 8.10 3.94 14.46
C LEU A 27 8.15 4.97 13.33
N ASP A 28 7.00 5.54 12.96
CA ASP A 28 6.88 6.50 11.86
C ASP A 28 7.46 5.96 10.54
N ARG A 29 7.16 4.69 10.24
CA ARG A 29 7.68 4.00 9.06
C ARG A 29 6.61 3.71 8.01
N ALA A 30 5.35 4.04 8.27
CA ALA A 30 4.25 3.80 7.34
C ALA A 30 4.12 4.96 6.34
N LEU A 31 3.93 4.62 5.07
CA LEU A 31 3.61 5.56 4.02
C LEU A 31 2.18 5.32 3.56
N THR A 32 1.43 6.40 3.33
CA THR A 32 0.07 6.33 2.80
C THR A 32 0.04 6.86 1.38
N HIS A 33 -0.23 5.98 0.42
CA HIS A 33 -0.46 6.38 -0.97
C HIS A 33 -1.86 7.01 -1.08
N PRO A 34 -2.02 8.12 -1.83
CA PRO A 34 -3.33 8.75 -2.00
C PRO A 34 -4.43 7.82 -2.53
N MET A 35 -4.09 6.85 -3.38
CA MET A 35 -5.06 5.87 -3.87
C MET A 35 -5.54 4.91 -2.78
N VAL A 36 -4.70 4.61 -1.79
CA VAL A 36 -5.13 3.81 -0.63
C VAL A 36 -6.15 4.61 0.19
N LEU A 37 -5.85 5.88 0.44
CA LEU A 37 -6.78 6.76 1.15
C LEU A 37 -8.12 6.86 0.41
N ALA A 38 -8.09 6.98 -0.91
CA ALA A 38 -9.29 7.02 -1.74
C ALA A 38 -10.09 5.71 -1.66
N GLU A 39 -9.43 4.56 -1.69
CA GLU A 39 -10.11 3.27 -1.53
C GLU A 39 -10.75 3.13 -0.15
N LEU A 40 -10.05 3.55 0.91
CA LEU A 40 -10.61 3.54 2.26
C LEU A 40 -11.83 4.46 2.35
N ALA A 41 -11.80 5.59 1.65
CA ALA A 41 -12.92 6.53 1.59
C ALA A 41 -14.13 5.95 0.85
N CYS A 42 -13.92 5.04 -0.10
CA CYS A 42 -15.01 4.32 -0.77
C CYS A 42 -15.66 3.27 0.10
N GLY A 43 -15.01 2.86 1.19
CA GLY A 43 -15.52 1.85 2.10
C GLY A 43 -16.15 2.46 3.35
N THR A 44 -16.13 1.69 4.42
CA THR A 44 -16.71 2.06 5.72
C THR A 44 -15.64 2.04 6.81
N PRO A 45 -14.71 3.02 6.82
CA PRO A 45 -13.72 3.09 7.90
C PRO A 45 -14.40 3.33 9.26
N PRO A 46 -13.72 3.03 10.38
CA PRO A 46 -14.29 3.21 11.71
C PRO A 46 -14.77 4.65 11.95
N ALA A 47 -15.86 4.77 12.70
CA ALA A 47 -16.41 6.06 13.10
C ALA A 47 -15.50 6.73 14.15
N PRO A 48 -15.36 8.05 14.15
CA PRO A 48 -15.90 8.99 13.16
C PRO A 48 -15.11 8.91 11.84
N ARG A 49 -15.81 8.66 10.76
CA ARG A 49 -15.22 8.48 9.43
C ARG A 49 -14.22 9.56 9.04
N ALA A 50 -14.60 10.83 9.19
CA ALA A 50 -13.74 11.94 8.78
C ALA A 50 -12.44 11.99 9.59
N ARG A 51 -12.50 11.64 10.87
CA ARG A 51 -11.31 11.60 11.72
C ARG A 51 -10.37 10.47 11.32
N THR A 52 -10.90 9.27 11.11
CA THR A 52 -10.10 8.11 10.69
C THR A 52 -9.36 8.40 9.39
N LEU A 53 -10.07 8.90 8.38
CA LEU A 53 -9.47 9.25 7.09
C LEU A 53 -8.47 10.40 7.23
N GLY A 54 -8.78 11.40 8.05
CA GLY A 54 -7.88 12.53 8.31
C GLY A 54 -6.57 12.07 8.95
N ASP A 55 -6.65 11.19 9.94
CA ASP A 55 -5.46 10.67 10.64
C ASP A 55 -4.58 9.85 9.69
N ILE A 56 -5.17 8.96 8.89
CA ILE A 56 -4.42 8.16 7.93
C ILE A 56 -3.77 9.05 6.85
N GLY A 57 -4.47 10.09 6.43
CA GLY A 57 -3.96 11.05 5.45
C GLY A 57 -2.80 11.91 5.96
N LEU A 58 -2.52 11.92 7.26
CA LEU A 58 -1.40 12.66 7.83
C LEU A 58 -0.05 11.94 7.65
N PHE A 59 -0.05 10.64 7.39
CA PHE A 59 1.20 9.93 7.17
C PHE A 59 1.86 10.38 5.87
N GLU A 60 3.19 10.30 5.82
CA GLU A 60 3.96 10.67 4.64
C GLU A 60 3.50 9.88 3.42
N ALA A 61 3.41 10.54 2.27
CA ALA A 61 3.12 9.88 1.01
C ALA A 61 4.40 9.39 0.35
N PRO A 62 4.37 8.24 -0.37
CA PRO A 62 5.51 7.84 -1.20
C PRO A 62 5.58 8.71 -2.45
N ASN A 63 6.67 8.57 -3.21
CA ASN A 63 6.70 9.08 -4.58
C ASN A 63 5.59 8.38 -5.37
N GLN A 64 4.91 9.14 -6.23
CA GLN A 64 3.74 8.63 -6.95
C GLN A 64 4.06 8.50 -8.43
N ALA A 65 3.85 7.30 -8.98
CA ALA A 65 3.94 7.09 -10.42
C ALA A 65 2.73 7.73 -11.10
N SER A 66 2.96 8.41 -12.22
CA SER A 66 1.90 8.97 -13.06
C SER A 66 1.18 7.87 -13.84
N VAL A 67 -0.02 8.17 -14.35
CA VAL A 67 -0.75 7.21 -15.18
C VAL A 67 0.05 6.80 -16.41
N PRO A 68 0.70 7.70 -17.16
CA PRO A 68 1.56 7.29 -18.27
C PRO A 68 2.70 6.37 -17.84
N GLU A 69 3.33 6.63 -16.69
CA GLU A 69 4.38 5.77 -16.15
C GLU A 69 3.85 4.38 -15.78
N ILE A 70 2.65 4.32 -15.19
CA ILE A 70 2.00 3.04 -14.85
C ILE A 70 1.70 2.25 -16.13
N LEU A 71 1.16 2.90 -17.16
CA LEU A 71 0.88 2.24 -18.44
C LEU A 71 2.14 1.65 -19.05
N GLN A 72 3.23 2.40 -19.07
CA GLN A 72 4.51 1.93 -19.58
C GLN A 72 5.04 0.75 -18.76
N PHE A 73 4.94 0.82 -17.45
CA PHE A 73 5.36 -0.25 -16.54
C PHE A 73 4.60 -1.55 -16.80
N ILE A 74 3.28 -1.47 -17.00
CA ILE A 74 2.45 -2.62 -17.33
C ILE A 74 2.93 -3.29 -18.62
N GLU A 75 3.20 -2.50 -19.65
CA GLU A 75 3.63 -3.05 -20.95
C GLU A 75 5.04 -3.62 -20.90
N VAL A 76 5.99 -2.89 -20.31
CA VAL A 76 7.38 -3.33 -20.24
C VAL A 76 7.54 -4.61 -19.42
N GLU A 77 6.86 -4.69 -18.28
CA GLU A 77 6.98 -5.81 -17.35
C GLU A 77 5.89 -6.89 -17.57
N GLN A 78 5.03 -6.69 -18.55
CA GLN A 78 3.95 -7.63 -18.88
C GLN A 78 3.06 -7.95 -17.66
N LEU A 79 2.56 -6.92 -17.03
CA LEU A 79 1.74 -7.07 -15.81
C LEU A 79 0.24 -7.24 -16.11
N HIS A 80 -0.15 -7.24 -17.39
CA HIS A 80 -1.53 -7.42 -17.80
C HIS A 80 -1.99 -8.87 -17.59
N GLY A 81 -3.25 -9.06 -17.28
CA GLY A 81 -3.85 -10.39 -17.14
C GLY A 81 -3.45 -11.15 -15.89
N LEU A 82 -2.76 -10.51 -14.93
CA LEU A 82 -2.30 -11.17 -13.70
C LEU A 82 -3.27 -11.03 -12.53
N GLY A 83 -4.42 -10.41 -12.76
CA GLY A 83 -5.45 -10.27 -11.74
C GLY A 83 -5.25 -9.09 -10.80
N CYS A 84 -4.25 -8.25 -11.03
CA CYS A 84 -4.05 -7.00 -10.29
C CYS A 84 -4.69 -5.85 -11.02
N GLY A 85 -5.38 -4.97 -10.28
CA GLY A 85 -6.00 -3.78 -10.83
C GLY A 85 -5.08 -2.57 -10.82
N LEU A 86 -5.62 -1.43 -11.26
CA LEU A 86 -4.88 -0.19 -11.38
C LEU A 86 -4.23 0.24 -10.07
N VAL A 87 -4.97 0.18 -8.96
CA VAL A 87 -4.43 0.63 -7.67
C VAL A 87 -3.26 -0.25 -7.25
N ASP A 88 -3.37 -1.56 -7.41
CA ASP A 88 -2.29 -2.49 -7.08
C ASP A 88 -1.02 -2.17 -7.84
N VAL A 89 -1.14 -1.97 -9.15
CA VAL A 89 0.01 -1.65 -10.00
C VAL A 89 0.58 -0.28 -9.67
N ALA A 90 -0.30 0.69 -9.37
CA ALA A 90 0.13 2.02 -8.94
C ALA A 90 0.95 1.97 -7.64
N LEU A 91 0.53 1.16 -6.66
CA LEU A 91 1.26 0.97 -5.41
C LEU A 91 2.63 0.34 -5.67
N LEU A 92 2.68 -0.69 -6.50
CA LEU A 92 3.93 -1.34 -6.84
C LEU A 92 4.89 -0.39 -7.54
N ALA A 93 4.42 0.33 -8.57
CA ALA A 93 5.22 1.30 -9.29
C ALA A 93 5.75 2.41 -8.38
N SER A 94 4.88 2.92 -7.49
CA SER A 94 5.26 3.96 -6.54
C SER A 94 6.29 3.47 -5.53
N THR A 95 6.19 2.20 -5.11
CA THR A 95 7.20 1.58 -4.24
C THR A 95 8.56 1.55 -4.92
N LEU A 96 8.61 1.17 -6.20
CA LEU A 96 9.85 1.05 -6.94
C LEU A 96 10.56 2.38 -7.15
N ILE A 97 9.83 3.49 -7.20
CA ILE A 97 10.41 4.83 -7.37
C ILE A 97 10.59 5.58 -6.04
N THR A 98 10.27 4.96 -4.92
CA THR A 98 10.50 5.53 -3.58
C THR A 98 11.72 4.84 -2.96
N PRO A 99 12.85 5.55 -2.83
CA PRO A 99 14.07 4.92 -2.30
C PRO A 99 13.87 4.27 -0.94
N GLY A 100 14.31 3.02 -0.80
CA GLY A 100 14.23 2.27 0.45
C GLY A 100 12.85 1.83 0.87
N ALA A 101 11.83 1.99 0.01
CA ALA A 101 10.48 1.59 0.34
C ALA A 101 10.21 0.12 0.05
N GLN A 102 9.32 -0.47 0.85
CA GLN A 102 8.76 -1.78 0.62
C GLN A 102 7.24 -1.67 0.61
N LEU A 103 6.57 -2.67 0.03
CA LEU A 103 5.11 -2.73 -0.06
C LEU A 103 4.58 -3.86 0.81
N TRP A 104 3.64 -3.51 1.69
CA TRP A 104 2.94 -4.47 2.54
C TRP A 104 1.50 -4.62 2.10
N THR A 105 1.14 -5.83 1.69
CA THR A 105 -0.21 -6.18 1.27
C THR A 105 -0.57 -7.57 1.79
N LEU A 106 -1.86 -7.80 2.01
CA LEU A 106 -2.41 -9.11 2.32
C LEU A 106 -3.03 -9.77 1.08
N ASP A 107 -3.07 -9.06 -0.05
CA ASP A 107 -3.52 -9.61 -1.32
C ASP A 107 -2.41 -10.49 -1.91
N LYS A 108 -2.72 -11.76 -2.17
CA LYS A 108 -1.72 -12.73 -2.63
C LYS A 108 -1.12 -12.40 -3.99
N ARG A 109 -1.90 -11.84 -4.90
CA ARG A 109 -1.44 -11.49 -6.25
C ARG A 109 -0.49 -10.32 -6.22
N LEU A 110 -0.85 -9.28 -5.46
CA LEU A 110 0.03 -8.12 -5.29
C LEU A 110 1.29 -8.49 -4.51
N ALA A 111 1.16 -9.33 -3.47
CA ALA A 111 2.32 -9.81 -2.71
C ALA A 111 3.31 -10.55 -3.60
N ALA A 112 2.82 -11.39 -4.52
CA ALA A 112 3.67 -12.12 -5.46
C ALA A 112 4.43 -11.17 -6.39
N LEU A 113 3.78 -10.10 -6.87
CA LEU A 113 4.45 -9.07 -7.67
C LEU A 113 5.48 -8.29 -6.85
N ALA A 114 5.14 -7.90 -5.64
CA ALA A 114 6.08 -7.21 -4.76
C ALA A 114 7.33 -8.06 -4.50
N GLU A 115 7.16 -9.36 -4.32
CA GLU A 115 8.27 -10.29 -4.15
C GLU A 115 9.11 -10.43 -5.42
N ARG A 116 8.45 -10.53 -6.59
CA ARG A 116 9.14 -10.57 -7.89
C ARG A 116 10.07 -9.38 -8.08
N PHE A 117 9.66 -8.20 -7.65
CA PHE A 117 10.46 -6.97 -7.77
C PHE A 117 11.34 -6.69 -6.54
N GLY A 118 11.36 -7.59 -5.56
CA GLY A 118 12.24 -7.47 -4.40
C GLY A 118 11.85 -6.39 -3.40
N VAL A 119 10.58 -6.00 -3.37
CA VAL A 119 10.09 -4.91 -2.50
C VAL A 119 8.99 -5.34 -1.53
N ARG A 120 8.77 -6.63 -1.38
CA ARG A 120 7.74 -7.13 -0.47
C ARG A 120 8.15 -6.94 0.99
N TYR A 121 7.28 -6.28 1.75
CA TYR A 121 7.42 -6.21 3.21
C TYR A 121 6.76 -7.41 3.87
N LEU A 122 7.49 -8.09 4.74
CA LEU A 122 6.97 -9.16 5.58
C LEU A 122 7.15 -8.74 7.03
N PRO A 123 6.04 -8.58 7.79
CA PRO A 123 6.17 -8.27 9.21
C PRO A 123 6.84 -9.42 9.95
N GLN A 124 7.68 -9.08 10.92
CA GLN A 124 8.30 -10.10 11.77
C GLN A 124 7.24 -10.66 12.72
N LEU A 125 7.16 -11.99 12.77
CA LEU A 125 6.32 -12.70 13.72
C LEU A 125 7.15 -12.98 14.97
N HIS A 126 6.69 -12.49 16.08
CA HIS A 126 7.29 -12.74 17.40
C HIS A 126 6.42 -13.65 18.23
#